data_b2f13c2b9056f388a4389816a705b39e
#
_entry.id   b2f13c2b9056f388a4389816a705b39e
#
_cell.length_a   1.000
_cell.length_b   1.000
_cell.length_c   1.000
_cell.angle_alpha   90.00
_cell.angle_beta   90.00
_cell.angle_gamma   90.00
#
_symmetry.space_group_name_H-M   'P 1'
#
loop_
_entity.id
_entity.type
_entity.pdbx_description
1 polymer ?
#
loop_
_entity_poly.entity_id
_entity_poly.type
_entity_poly.pdbx_seq_one_letter_code
_entity_poly.pdbx_strand_id
1 'polypeptide(L)'
;MQIELPISKSIANRWLMLQAIHGDELMPVSDSMPDDVRLLHCTLTTLKTFRTSKTLLTPHINVGNCGTAMRFLTAYCAQLEGQTTILDGVERMHHRPIGQLVDALREIGAQIEYLGEEGFPPLRIKGCILDKHRIVTINNPQSTQFVSALLLIGANVHTDSTSPYITLTREMIKQWGDAAEYTSPLIGGVGGGFIEKDWSSAAFWYEYVALHGGEITLPGLCRNSLQGDKVVADIFANLGVQTYYTTDGVVISSSPLHPTPYTLHHDFVACPDLYPAVALTCERLGIQLHATGVESLPLKESDRLRAVAEHRTDADHRMAMALLIAGYEVDDTACISKSYPCFLDHLRQLYEK
;
A
#
# COMPACT_ATOMS: atom_id res chain seq x y z
N MET A 1 -4.58 -25.51 -5.84
CA MET A 1 -4.77 -24.58 -6.99
C MET A 1 -3.67 -23.52 -6.94
N GLN A 2 -3.18 -23.01 -8.12
CA GLN A 2 -2.20 -21.91 -8.15
C GLN A 2 -2.90 -20.59 -8.48
N ILE A 3 -2.55 -19.53 -7.77
CA ILE A 3 -3.10 -18.18 -7.95
C ILE A 3 -1.94 -17.20 -8.10
N GLU A 4 -1.92 -16.48 -9.21
CA GLU A 4 -0.94 -15.45 -9.51
C GLU A 4 -1.35 -14.12 -8.86
N LEU A 5 -0.74 -13.80 -7.74
CA LEU A 5 -0.97 -12.52 -7.05
C LEU A 5 -0.47 -11.33 -7.88
N PRO A 6 -1.04 -10.13 -7.69
CA PRO A 6 -0.44 -8.90 -8.22
C PRO A 6 0.93 -8.65 -7.58
N ILE A 7 1.75 -7.81 -8.22
CA ILE A 7 2.96 -7.30 -7.59
C ILE A 7 2.63 -6.44 -6.37
N SER A 8 3.55 -6.39 -5.40
CA SER A 8 3.38 -5.56 -4.21
C SER A 8 3.24 -4.09 -4.57
N LYS A 9 2.05 -3.55 -4.34
CA LYS A 9 1.75 -2.12 -4.52
C LYS A 9 2.70 -1.24 -3.72
N SER A 10 3.01 -1.65 -2.49
CA SER A 10 3.90 -0.89 -1.59
C SER A 10 5.33 -0.82 -2.09
N ILE A 11 5.85 -1.90 -2.67
CA ILE A 11 7.18 -1.96 -3.28
C ILE A 11 7.18 -1.21 -4.61
N ALA A 12 6.23 -1.50 -5.50
CA ALA A 12 6.15 -0.92 -6.83
C ALA A 12 6.07 0.62 -6.81
N ASN A 13 5.23 1.19 -5.93
CA ASN A 13 5.13 2.64 -5.80
C ASN A 13 6.43 3.29 -5.31
N ARG A 14 7.16 2.65 -4.37
CA ARG A 14 8.47 3.15 -3.93
C ARG A 14 9.51 3.05 -5.02
N TRP A 15 9.49 1.97 -5.78
CA TRP A 15 10.38 1.75 -6.91
C TRP A 15 10.21 2.82 -7.97
N LEU A 16 8.97 3.10 -8.39
CA LEU A 16 8.65 4.18 -9.32
C LEU A 16 9.13 5.54 -8.82
N MET A 17 8.98 5.81 -7.52
CA MET A 17 9.46 7.07 -6.94
C MET A 17 10.98 7.18 -6.99
N LEU A 18 11.72 6.11 -6.66
CA LEU A 18 13.18 6.08 -6.73
C LEU A 18 13.65 6.31 -8.16
N GLN A 19 13.06 5.62 -9.15
CA GLN A 19 13.35 5.84 -10.57
C GLN A 19 13.12 7.31 -10.97
N ALA A 20 11.98 7.88 -10.60
CA ALA A 20 11.66 9.27 -10.95
C ALA A 20 12.61 10.29 -10.29
N ILE A 21 13.00 10.08 -9.04
CA ILE A 21 13.89 10.96 -8.28
C ILE A 21 15.32 10.93 -8.85
N HIS A 22 15.80 9.75 -9.27
CA HIS A 22 17.13 9.58 -9.85
C HIS A 22 17.16 9.86 -11.37
N GLY A 23 16.01 10.09 -11.99
CA GLY A 23 15.91 10.41 -13.42
C GLY A 23 15.97 9.21 -14.35
N ASP A 24 15.85 8.00 -13.79
CA ASP A 24 15.86 6.75 -14.53
C ASP A 24 14.60 6.55 -15.38
N GLU A 25 14.62 5.56 -16.25
CA GLU A 25 13.43 5.12 -16.98
C GLU A 25 12.48 4.41 -16.00
N LEU A 26 11.20 4.76 -16.08
CA LEU A 26 10.19 4.13 -15.22
C LEU A 26 9.93 2.70 -15.70
N MET A 27 9.77 1.77 -14.76
CA MET A 27 9.41 0.39 -15.08
C MET A 27 8.12 0.36 -15.92
N PRO A 28 8.01 -0.58 -16.90
CA PRO A 28 6.79 -0.70 -17.68
C PRO A 28 5.62 -1.13 -16.79
N VAL A 29 4.42 -0.67 -17.14
CA VAL A 29 3.18 -1.07 -16.46
C VAL A 29 2.26 -1.83 -17.43
N SER A 30 1.46 -2.76 -16.88
CA SER A 30 0.47 -3.55 -17.61
C SER A 30 -0.88 -3.48 -16.94
N ASP A 31 -1.93 -3.93 -17.64
CA ASP A 31 -3.31 -3.93 -17.11
C ASP A 31 -3.50 -4.89 -15.93
N SER A 32 -2.62 -5.88 -15.77
CA SER A 32 -2.62 -6.79 -14.62
C SER A 32 -2.04 -6.17 -13.35
N MET A 33 -1.41 -5.00 -13.43
CA MET A 33 -0.87 -4.30 -12.27
C MET A 33 -1.95 -3.48 -11.55
N PRO A 34 -1.81 -3.30 -10.23
CA PRO A 34 -2.72 -2.45 -9.44
C PRO A 34 -2.92 -1.06 -10.05
N ASP A 35 -4.15 -0.56 -10.06
CA ASP A 35 -4.46 0.78 -10.60
C ASP A 35 -3.68 1.89 -9.90
N ASP A 36 -3.44 1.77 -8.58
CA ASP A 36 -2.62 2.73 -7.84
C ASP A 36 -1.18 2.82 -8.39
N VAL A 37 -0.61 1.70 -8.89
CA VAL A 37 0.74 1.67 -9.50
C VAL A 37 0.70 2.31 -10.88
N ARG A 38 -0.29 1.95 -11.69
CA ARG A 38 -0.48 2.53 -13.03
C ARG A 38 -0.74 4.03 -12.98
N LEU A 39 -1.55 4.48 -12.00
CA LEU A 39 -1.83 5.89 -11.77
C LEU A 39 -0.54 6.67 -11.43
N LEU A 40 0.26 6.16 -10.49
CA LEU A 40 1.51 6.81 -10.11
C LEU A 40 2.49 6.88 -11.30
N HIS A 41 2.63 5.79 -12.06
CA HIS A 41 3.45 5.75 -13.27
C HIS A 41 3.02 6.82 -14.29
N CYS A 42 1.73 6.87 -14.64
CA CYS A 42 1.18 7.86 -15.58
C CYS A 42 1.41 9.29 -15.07
N THR A 43 1.24 9.53 -13.78
CA THR A 43 1.44 10.84 -13.18
C THR A 43 2.92 11.27 -13.23
N LEU A 44 3.84 10.39 -12.89
CA LEU A 44 5.29 10.67 -12.98
C LEU A 44 5.72 10.94 -14.43
N THR A 45 5.20 10.17 -15.39
CA THR A 45 5.44 10.40 -16.83
C THR A 45 4.92 11.77 -17.25
N THR A 46 3.72 12.14 -16.82
CA THR A 46 3.12 13.45 -17.08
C THR A 46 3.99 14.57 -16.52
N LEU A 47 4.39 14.49 -15.26
CA LEU A 47 5.26 15.50 -14.61
C LEU A 47 6.61 15.62 -15.31
N LYS A 48 7.23 14.51 -15.73
CA LYS A 48 8.47 14.49 -16.54
C LYS A 48 8.27 15.22 -17.87
N THR A 49 7.14 15.01 -18.56
CA THR A 49 6.81 15.66 -19.83
C THR A 49 6.64 17.18 -19.64
N PHE A 50 5.91 17.63 -18.62
CA PHE A 50 5.77 19.06 -18.32
C PHE A 50 7.12 19.73 -18.05
N ARG A 51 8.01 19.07 -17.33
CA ARG A 51 9.36 19.57 -17.03
C ARG A 51 10.24 19.70 -18.27
N THR A 52 10.17 18.73 -19.19
CA THR A 52 10.99 18.72 -20.41
C THR A 52 10.48 19.66 -21.48
N SER A 53 9.15 19.81 -21.60
CA SER A 53 8.54 20.68 -22.63
C SER A 53 8.64 22.17 -22.32
N LYS A 54 9.16 22.56 -21.12
CA LYS A 54 9.24 23.95 -20.66
C LYS A 54 7.91 24.72 -20.80
N THR A 55 6.78 24.00 -20.69
CA THR A 55 5.47 24.62 -20.75
C THR A 55 5.21 25.50 -19.53
N LEU A 56 4.59 26.66 -19.74
CA LEU A 56 4.18 27.55 -18.65
C LEU A 56 2.88 27.10 -17.95
N LEU A 57 2.28 26.02 -18.41
CA LEU A 57 1.04 25.51 -17.81
C LEU A 57 1.34 24.82 -16.47
N THR A 58 0.50 25.08 -15.49
CA THR A 58 0.53 24.38 -14.20
C THR A 58 -0.18 23.04 -14.34
N PRO A 59 0.51 21.90 -14.22
CA PRO A 59 -0.15 20.61 -14.26
C PRO A 59 -1.13 20.47 -13.08
N HIS A 60 -2.35 20.07 -13.38
CA HIS A 60 -3.38 19.70 -12.41
C HIS A 60 -3.50 18.17 -12.41
N ILE A 61 -3.05 17.56 -11.35
CA ILE A 61 -2.95 16.10 -11.18
C ILE A 61 -4.02 15.63 -10.21
N ASN A 62 -4.93 14.80 -10.71
CA ASN A 62 -5.92 14.12 -9.87
C ASN A 62 -5.45 12.70 -9.59
N VAL A 63 -5.18 12.39 -8.32
CA VAL A 63 -4.72 11.06 -7.88
C VAL A 63 -5.88 10.16 -7.39
N GLY A 64 -7.11 10.53 -7.67
CA GLY A 64 -8.28 9.78 -7.23
C GLY A 64 -8.30 9.59 -5.71
N ASN A 65 -8.50 8.36 -5.26
CA ASN A 65 -8.40 7.99 -3.83
C ASN A 65 -7.06 7.30 -3.49
N CYS A 66 -5.99 7.50 -4.30
CA CYS A 66 -4.69 6.89 -4.06
C CYS A 66 -3.88 7.69 -3.02
N GLY A 67 -3.96 7.28 -1.75
CA GLY A 67 -3.23 7.93 -0.67
C GLY A 67 -1.72 7.92 -0.83
N THR A 68 -1.15 6.84 -1.36
CA THR A 68 0.29 6.72 -1.61
C THR A 68 0.75 7.74 -2.66
N ALA A 69 0.02 7.85 -3.78
CA ALA A 69 0.34 8.83 -4.82
C ALA A 69 0.25 10.25 -4.27
N MET A 70 -0.83 10.61 -3.53
CA MET A 70 -0.96 11.93 -2.92
C MET A 70 0.26 12.30 -2.06
N ARG A 71 0.68 11.41 -1.14
CA ARG A 71 1.78 11.71 -0.19
C ARG A 71 3.13 11.73 -0.88
N PHE A 72 3.42 10.75 -1.72
CA PHE A 72 4.71 10.65 -2.40
C PHE A 72 4.90 11.79 -3.41
N LEU A 73 3.87 12.12 -4.17
CA LEU A 73 3.92 13.22 -5.13
C LEU A 73 3.98 14.60 -4.45
N THR A 74 3.39 14.78 -3.26
CA THR A 74 3.54 16.02 -2.50
C THR A 74 5.01 16.31 -2.23
N ALA A 75 5.75 15.32 -1.70
CA ALA A 75 7.18 15.46 -1.44
C ALA A 75 7.99 15.58 -2.74
N TYR A 76 7.66 14.80 -3.77
CA TYR A 76 8.34 14.85 -5.06
C TYR A 76 8.18 16.19 -5.76
N CYS A 77 6.97 16.72 -5.86
CA CYS A 77 6.69 18.01 -6.50
C CYS A 77 7.35 19.18 -5.75
N ALA A 78 7.48 19.08 -4.42
CA ALA A 78 8.13 20.12 -3.62
C ALA A 78 9.60 20.36 -3.99
N GLN A 79 10.31 19.37 -4.54
CA GLN A 79 11.72 19.48 -4.98
C GLN A 79 11.87 19.75 -6.49
N LEU A 80 10.78 19.81 -7.27
CA LEU A 80 10.85 20.11 -8.71
C LEU A 80 11.01 21.61 -8.95
N GLU A 81 12.23 22.12 -8.78
CA GLU A 81 12.54 23.55 -8.90
C GLU A 81 11.95 24.16 -10.18
N GLY A 82 11.30 25.31 -10.02
CA GLY A 82 10.71 26.09 -11.10
C GLY A 82 9.36 25.56 -11.62
N GLN A 83 8.86 24.41 -11.11
CA GLN A 83 7.57 23.86 -11.52
C GLN A 83 6.52 24.11 -10.39
N THR A 84 5.35 24.60 -10.79
CA THR A 84 4.17 24.63 -9.92
C THR A 84 3.24 23.49 -10.31
N THR A 85 2.73 22.72 -9.33
CA THR A 85 1.82 21.61 -9.54
C THR A 85 0.63 21.72 -8.60
N ILE A 86 -0.59 21.45 -9.11
CA ILE A 86 -1.78 21.26 -8.28
C ILE A 86 -1.99 19.75 -8.13
N LEU A 87 -2.02 19.28 -6.88
CA LEU A 87 -2.36 17.91 -6.56
C LEU A 87 -3.75 17.86 -5.93
N ASP A 88 -4.62 17.05 -6.53
CA ASP A 88 -6.02 16.92 -6.16
C ASP A 88 -6.41 15.43 -6.10
N GLY A 89 -7.62 15.13 -5.64
CA GLY A 89 -8.19 13.79 -5.59
C GLY A 89 -9.70 13.83 -5.62
N VAL A 90 -10.34 12.68 -5.41
CA VAL A 90 -11.80 12.61 -5.24
C VAL A 90 -12.19 13.14 -3.86
N GLU A 91 -13.49 13.38 -3.62
CA GLU A 91 -14.06 13.93 -2.38
C GLU A 91 -13.50 13.24 -1.11
N ARG A 92 -13.41 11.90 -1.11
CA ARG A 92 -12.82 11.16 0.02
C ARG A 92 -11.36 11.55 0.30
N MET A 93 -10.58 11.92 -0.71
CA MET A 93 -9.19 12.37 -0.54
C MET A 93 -9.10 13.69 0.20
N HIS A 94 -10.09 14.59 0.04
CA HIS A 94 -10.15 15.86 0.73
C HIS A 94 -10.36 15.73 2.25
N HIS A 95 -10.73 14.53 2.73
CA HIS A 95 -10.87 14.21 4.16
C HIS A 95 -9.74 13.32 4.70
N ARG A 96 -8.72 13.05 3.89
CA ARG A 96 -7.55 12.25 4.30
C ARG A 96 -6.40 13.17 4.69
N PRO A 97 -5.94 13.14 5.96
CA PRO A 97 -4.97 14.11 6.47
C PRO A 97 -3.63 14.06 5.72
N ILE A 98 -2.99 15.24 5.58
CA ILE A 98 -1.67 15.42 4.99
C ILE A 98 -0.85 16.48 5.73
N GLY A 99 -1.41 17.10 6.77
CA GLY A 99 -0.82 18.25 7.48
C GLY A 99 0.59 17.97 7.97
N GLN A 100 0.81 16.87 8.71
CA GLN A 100 2.14 16.55 9.24
C GLN A 100 3.24 16.46 8.14
N LEU A 101 2.89 15.96 6.94
CA LEU A 101 3.82 15.92 5.81
C LEU A 101 4.11 17.33 5.27
N VAL A 102 3.06 18.14 5.11
CA VAL A 102 3.20 19.52 4.60
C VAL A 102 4.02 20.37 5.58
N ASP A 103 3.78 20.26 6.88
CA ASP A 103 4.52 20.98 7.89
C ASP A 103 6.00 20.61 7.88
N ALA A 104 6.32 19.30 7.86
CA ALA A 104 7.68 18.82 7.76
C ALA A 104 8.38 19.28 6.46
N LEU A 105 7.67 19.30 5.32
CA LEU A 105 8.19 19.83 4.07
C LEU A 105 8.42 21.35 4.13
N ARG A 106 7.52 22.10 4.74
CA ARG A 106 7.67 23.56 4.96
C ARG A 106 8.86 23.89 5.86
N GLU A 107 9.13 23.06 6.89
CA GLU A 107 10.31 23.22 7.74
C GLU A 107 11.62 23.16 6.95
N ILE A 108 11.70 22.37 5.87
CA ILE A 108 12.87 22.28 4.99
C ILE A 108 12.78 23.21 3.78
N GLY A 109 11.83 24.15 3.77
CA GLY A 109 11.75 25.23 2.80
C GLY A 109 10.72 25.05 1.69
N ALA A 110 9.87 24.01 1.70
CA ALA A 110 8.86 23.79 0.68
C ALA A 110 7.80 24.90 0.67
N GLN A 111 7.35 25.28 -0.53
CA GLN A 111 6.27 26.26 -0.75
C GLN A 111 4.99 25.50 -1.14
N ILE A 112 4.14 25.24 -0.15
CA ILE A 112 2.90 24.48 -0.30
C ILE A 112 1.73 25.30 0.26
N GLU A 113 0.66 25.43 -0.54
CA GLU A 113 -0.60 26.10 -0.20
C GLU A 113 -1.73 25.08 -0.21
N TYR A 114 -2.60 25.11 0.79
CA TYR A 114 -3.85 24.40 0.78
C TYR A 114 -4.87 25.17 -0.06
N LEU A 115 -5.56 24.49 -0.99
CA LEU A 115 -6.58 25.11 -1.83
C LEU A 115 -8.00 24.95 -1.25
N GLY A 116 -8.13 24.16 -0.19
CA GLY A 116 -9.35 23.92 0.57
C GLY A 116 -9.08 24.05 2.07
N GLU A 117 -9.49 23.05 2.83
CA GLU A 117 -9.30 22.98 4.27
C GLU A 117 -7.82 22.77 4.63
N GLU A 118 -7.31 23.49 5.64
CA GLU A 118 -5.94 23.35 6.11
C GLU A 118 -5.71 21.93 6.70
N GLY A 119 -4.58 21.33 6.33
CA GLY A 119 -4.27 19.95 6.72
C GLY A 119 -4.75 18.89 5.74
N PHE A 120 -5.51 19.29 4.69
CA PHE A 120 -6.11 18.37 3.72
C PHE A 120 -5.86 18.81 2.26
N PRO A 121 -5.84 17.87 1.28
CA PRO A 121 -5.84 18.22 -0.13
C PRO A 121 -7.13 18.99 -0.51
N PRO A 122 -7.14 19.75 -1.64
CA PRO A 122 -6.09 19.86 -2.67
C PRO A 122 -4.94 20.80 -2.27
N LEU A 123 -3.77 20.58 -2.91
CA LEU A 123 -2.56 21.33 -2.65
C LEU A 123 -2.03 22.04 -3.90
N ARG A 124 -1.56 23.28 -3.77
CA ARG A 124 -0.69 23.92 -4.75
C ARG A 124 0.74 23.87 -4.24
N ILE A 125 1.63 23.27 -5.02
CA ILE A 125 3.01 23.02 -4.65
C ILE A 125 3.91 23.75 -5.64
N LYS A 126 4.71 24.70 -5.15
CA LYS A 126 5.74 25.34 -5.93
C LYS A 126 7.09 24.73 -5.60
N GLY A 127 7.64 23.99 -6.56
CA GLY A 127 8.92 23.29 -6.43
C GLY A 127 10.08 24.25 -6.24
N CYS A 128 10.94 23.94 -5.29
CA CYS A 128 12.10 24.73 -4.92
C CYS A 128 13.23 23.84 -4.38
N ILE A 129 14.40 24.44 -4.14
CA ILE A 129 15.51 23.76 -3.47
C ILE A 129 15.13 23.58 -2.00
N LEU A 130 15.19 22.34 -1.51
CA LEU A 130 14.89 21.98 -0.13
C LEU A 130 16.17 21.81 0.69
N ASP A 131 16.19 22.29 1.93
CA ASP A 131 17.25 22.01 2.89
C ASP A 131 17.12 20.62 3.50
N LYS A 132 17.58 19.60 2.78
CA LYS A 132 17.49 18.19 3.18
C LYS A 132 18.43 17.80 4.33
N HIS A 133 19.36 18.68 4.71
CA HIS A 133 20.26 18.46 5.86
C HIS A 133 19.58 18.80 7.19
N ARG A 134 18.57 19.67 7.15
CA ARG A 134 17.77 20.01 8.33
C ARG A 134 17.00 18.77 8.78
N ILE A 135 17.08 18.46 10.08
CA ILE A 135 16.34 17.36 10.68
C ILE A 135 14.89 17.81 10.89
N VAL A 136 13.96 17.07 10.33
CA VAL A 136 12.53 17.20 10.62
C VAL A 136 12.06 16.02 11.47
N THR A 137 11.11 16.25 12.37
CA THR A 137 10.62 15.21 13.29
C THR A 137 9.13 14.99 13.08
N ILE A 138 8.74 13.74 12.82
CA ILE A 138 7.34 13.31 12.80
C ILE A 138 7.18 12.17 13.82
N ASN A 139 6.68 12.52 15.01
CA ASN A 139 6.32 11.55 16.03
C ASN A 139 4.85 11.20 15.92
N ASN A 140 4.52 9.93 16.25
CA ASN A 140 3.18 9.39 16.16
C ASN A 140 2.49 9.76 14.82
N PRO A 141 3.06 9.36 13.66
CA PRO A 141 2.55 9.77 12.37
C PRO A 141 1.14 9.21 12.13
N GLN A 142 0.19 10.10 11.77
CA GLN A 142 -1.16 9.69 11.33
C GLN A 142 -1.12 8.77 10.10
N SER A 143 -0.03 8.85 9.33
CA SER A 143 0.28 7.93 8.24
C SER A 143 1.79 7.72 8.12
N THR A 144 2.22 6.46 8.10
CA THR A 144 3.63 6.11 7.85
C THR A 144 4.11 6.51 6.45
N GLN A 145 3.18 6.81 5.54
CA GLN A 145 3.48 7.35 4.21
C GLN A 145 4.12 8.74 4.27
N PHE A 146 3.89 9.53 5.32
CA PHE A 146 4.53 10.84 5.50
C PHE A 146 6.04 10.70 5.67
N VAL A 147 6.45 9.82 6.59
CA VAL A 147 7.87 9.50 6.82
C VAL A 147 8.49 8.88 5.57
N SER A 148 7.78 7.93 4.94
CA SER A 148 8.24 7.29 3.69
C SER A 148 8.46 8.31 2.56
N ALA A 149 7.57 9.30 2.41
CA ALA A 149 7.67 10.34 1.38
C ALA A 149 8.91 11.23 1.58
N LEU A 150 9.18 11.62 2.82
CA LEU A 150 10.36 12.41 3.19
C LEU A 150 11.66 11.62 2.97
N LEU A 151 11.70 10.34 3.40
CA LEU A 151 12.85 9.46 3.17
C LEU A 151 13.16 9.30 1.68
N LEU A 152 12.13 9.09 0.84
CA LEU A 152 12.31 8.91 -0.59
C LEU A 152 12.98 10.11 -1.26
N ILE A 153 12.63 11.33 -0.88
CA ILE A 153 13.27 12.54 -1.41
C ILE A 153 14.65 12.84 -0.79
N GLY A 154 15.12 11.99 0.12
CA GLY A 154 16.41 12.14 0.79
C GLY A 154 16.42 13.17 1.92
N ALA A 155 15.27 13.53 2.49
CA ALA A 155 15.19 14.42 3.66
C ALA A 155 15.67 13.69 4.93
N ASN A 156 16.29 14.44 5.84
CA ASN A 156 16.73 13.93 7.14
C ASN A 156 15.54 13.91 8.12
N VAL A 157 14.90 12.75 8.28
CA VAL A 157 13.69 12.59 9.09
C VAL A 157 13.91 11.70 10.31
N HIS A 158 13.51 12.22 11.48
CA HIS A 158 13.43 11.48 12.74
C HIS A 158 11.96 11.11 13.03
N THR A 159 11.75 9.89 13.53
CA THR A 159 10.42 9.38 13.90
C THR A 159 10.52 8.34 15.00
N ASP A 160 9.54 8.26 15.87
CA ASP A 160 9.34 7.21 16.88
C ASP A 160 8.66 5.96 16.32
N SER A 161 8.14 6.03 15.09
CA SER A 161 7.41 4.91 14.49
C SER A 161 8.36 3.77 14.05
N THR A 162 8.04 2.56 14.49
CA THR A 162 8.71 1.31 14.11
C THR A 162 8.03 0.55 12.98
N SER A 163 7.15 1.23 12.22
CA SER A 163 6.35 0.60 11.17
C SER A 163 7.21 -0.11 10.12
N PRO A 164 6.83 -1.35 9.71
CA PRO A 164 7.49 -2.09 8.64
C PRO A 164 7.56 -1.32 7.30
N TYR A 165 6.57 -0.45 7.03
CA TYR A 165 6.57 0.37 5.80
C TYR A 165 7.70 1.42 5.78
N ILE A 166 8.13 1.91 6.93
CA ILE A 166 9.29 2.81 7.05
C ILE A 166 10.57 2.02 6.86
N THR A 167 10.67 0.84 7.49
CA THR A 167 11.79 -0.09 7.30
C THR A 167 11.93 -0.50 5.84
N LEU A 168 10.83 -0.89 5.19
CA LEU A 168 10.79 -1.19 3.76
C LEU A 168 11.34 -0.03 2.92
N THR A 169 10.93 1.22 3.22
CA THR A 169 11.41 2.39 2.49
C THR A 169 12.93 2.58 2.67
N ARG A 170 13.44 2.47 3.89
CA ARG A 170 14.88 2.61 4.19
C ARG A 170 15.72 1.54 3.49
N GLU A 171 15.27 0.28 3.53
CA GLU A 171 15.96 -0.82 2.87
C GLU A 171 15.96 -0.68 1.35
N MET A 172 14.86 -0.22 0.74
CA MET A 172 14.81 0.04 -0.69
C MET A 172 15.74 1.18 -1.11
N ILE A 173 15.82 2.27 -0.33
CA ILE A 173 16.74 3.38 -0.60
C ILE A 173 18.20 2.91 -0.48
N LYS A 174 18.52 2.13 0.56
CA LYS A 174 19.85 1.57 0.75
C LYS A 174 20.25 0.68 -0.43
N GLN A 175 19.40 -0.25 -0.81
CA GLN A 175 19.65 -1.14 -1.95
C GLN A 175 19.77 -0.37 -3.27
N TRP A 176 19.03 0.74 -3.43
CA TRP A 176 19.19 1.63 -4.59
C TRP A 176 20.58 2.28 -4.65
N GLY A 177 21.10 2.74 -3.51
CA GLY A 177 22.43 3.36 -3.40
C GLY A 177 23.59 2.39 -3.58
N ASP A 178 23.43 1.13 -3.17
CA ASP A 178 24.43 0.07 -3.26
C ASP A 178 24.46 -0.61 -4.65
N ALA A 179 23.69 -0.13 -5.60
CA ALA A 179 23.35 -0.78 -6.88
C ALA A 179 24.49 -0.79 -7.92
N ALA A 180 25.67 -1.27 -7.56
CA ALA A 180 26.62 -1.82 -8.53
C ALA A 180 26.19 -3.22 -9.05
N GLU A 181 25.32 -3.94 -8.34
CA GLU A 181 24.75 -5.23 -8.75
C GLU A 181 23.31 -5.36 -8.21
N TYR A 182 22.31 -5.19 -9.09
CA TYR A 182 20.90 -5.40 -8.78
C TYR A 182 20.56 -6.89 -8.53
N THR A 183 20.95 -7.41 -7.39
CA THR A 183 20.62 -8.77 -6.94
C THR A 183 19.78 -8.75 -5.65
N SER A 184 18.90 -7.76 -5.50
CA SER A 184 18.08 -7.64 -4.28
C SER A 184 16.96 -8.67 -4.25
N PRO A 185 16.73 -9.37 -3.10
CA PRO A 185 15.57 -10.24 -2.91
C PRO A 185 14.23 -9.50 -2.93
N LEU A 186 14.21 -8.17 -2.80
CA LEU A 186 12.99 -7.37 -2.96
C LEU A 186 12.56 -7.25 -4.42
N ILE A 187 13.50 -7.43 -5.35
CA ILE A 187 13.31 -7.39 -6.79
C ILE A 187 13.69 -8.78 -7.29
N GLY A 188 12.81 -9.72 -7.03
CA GLY A 188 12.74 -11.08 -7.52
C GLY A 188 14.04 -11.85 -7.72
N GLY A 189 13.98 -13.10 -7.35
CA GLY A 189 15.02 -14.10 -7.47
C GLY A 189 15.76 -14.17 -8.79
N VAL A 190 16.85 -14.88 -8.73
CA VAL A 190 17.78 -15.30 -9.78
C VAL A 190 17.29 -15.03 -11.21
N GLY A 191 17.75 -13.92 -11.82
CA GLY A 191 17.65 -13.77 -13.28
C GLY A 191 16.79 -12.65 -13.84
N GLY A 192 16.43 -11.61 -13.07
CA GLY A 192 15.85 -10.40 -13.65
C GLY A 192 14.58 -9.88 -12.99
N GLY A 193 14.71 -8.80 -12.27
CA GLY A 193 13.78 -7.68 -12.24
C GLY A 193 12.32 -7.87 -11.81
N PHE A 194 11.94 -8.82 -10.97
CA PHE A 194 10.55 -8.97 -10.55
C PHE A 194 10.33 -8.42 -9.14
N ILE A 195 9.37 -7.47 -9.03
CA ILE A 195 8.86 -7.01 -7.74
C ILE A 195 8.13 -8.16 -7.05
N GLU A 196 8.43 -8.39 -5.76
CA GLU A 196 7.75 -9.39 -4.94
C GLU A 196 6.22 -9.26 -5.04
N LYS A 197 5.51 -10.36 -4.96
CA LYS A 197 4.05 -10.39 -4.93
C LYS A 197 3.50 -9.80 -3.63
N ASP A 198 2.24 -9.38 -3.65
CA ASP A 198 1.62 -8.59 -2.60
C ASP A 198 1.09 -9.45 -1.46
N TRP A 199 1.72 -9.38 -0.28
CA TRP A 199 1.26 -10.07 0.92
C TRP A 199 -0.10 -9.57 1.44
N SER A 200 -0.44 -8.29 1.20
CA SER A 200 -1.77 -7.80 1.53
C SER A 200 -2.85 -8.48 0.67
N SER A 201 -2.54 -8.73 -0.59
CA SER A 201 -3.45 -9.46 -1.51
C SER A 201 -3.53 -10.94 -1.18
N ALA A 202 -2.45 -11.53 -0.63
CA ALA A 202 -2.47 -12.90 -0.16
C ALA A 202 -3.48 -13.12 0.98
N ALA A 203 -3.71 -12.09 1.83
CA ALA A 203 -4.60 -12.20 2.99
C ALA A 203 -6.00 -12.70 2.64
N PHE A 204 -6.52 -12.33 1.46
CA PHE A 204 -7.84 -12.79 1.00
C PHE A 204 -7.86 -14.29 0.67
N TRP A 205 -6.75 -14.86 0.24
CA TRP A 205 -6.65 -16.31 0.02
C TRP A 205 -6.44 -17.08 1.32
N TYR A 206 -5.78 -16.47 2.30
CA TYR A 206 -5.77 -16.99 3.67
C TYR A 206 -7.18 -17.02 4.26
N GLU A 207 -7.95 -15.94 4.10
CA GLU A 207 -9.36 -15.86 4.48
C GLU A 207 -10.18 -16.95 3.78
N TYR A 208 -9.99 -17.10 2.46
CA TYR A 208 -10.69 -18.15 1.70
C TYR A 208 -10.40 -19.56 2.26
N VAL A 209 -9.13 -19.89 2.48
CA VAL A 209 -8.74 -21.21 3.01
C VAL A 209 -9.26 -21.41 4.44
N ALA A 210 -9.29 -20.38 5.27
CA ALA A 210 -9.84 -20.46 6.62
C ALA A 210 -11.33 -20.75 6.63
N LEU A 211 -12.09 -20.15 5.72
CA LEU A 211 -13.56 -20.25 5.68
C LEU A 211 -14.06 -21.45 4.85
N HIS A 212 -13.36 -21.79 3.75
CA HIS A 212 -13.82 -22.78 2.76
C HIS A 212 -12.94 -24.04 2.71
N GLY A 213 -11.77 -23.99 3.38
CA GLY A 213 -10.83 -25.12 3.34
C GLY A 213 -10.03 -25.20 2.05
N GLY A 214 -9.32 -26.32 1.88
CA GLY A 214 -8.54 -26.60 0.69
C GLY A 214 -7.08 -26.18 0.76
N GLU A 215 -6.44 -26.13 -0.42
CA GLU A 215 -5.03 -25.78 -0.59
C GLU A 215 -4.85 -24.83 -1.77
N ILE A 216 -4.06 -23.76 -1.58
CA ILE A 216 -3.74 -22.77 -2.60
C ILE A 216 -2.23 -22.53 -2.62
N THR A 217 -1.64 -22.52 -3.83
CA THR A 217 -0.25 -22.13 -4.07
C THR A 217 -0.22 -20.67 -4.52
N LEU A 218 0.62 -19.86 -3.87
CA LEU A 218 0.80 -18.43 -4.12
C LEU A 218 2.26 -18.17 -4.50
N PRO A 219 2.62 -18.24 -5.80
CA PRO A 219 3.98 -17.99 -6.26
C PRO A 219 4.43 -16.56 -6.03
N GLY A 220 5.74 -16.35 -5.90
CA GLY A 220 6.39 -15.03 -5.82
C GLY A 220 6.30 -14.34 -4.47
N LEU A 221 5.79 -15.01 -3.42
CA LEU A 221 5.86 -14.55 -2.04
C LEU A 221 7.15 -15.05 -1.37
N CYS A 222 7.87 -14.18 -0.67
CA CYS A 222 9.16 -14.51 -0.07
C CYS A 222 9.07 -14.74 1.45
N ARG A 223 9.79 -15.77 1.94
CA ARG A 223 9.90 -16.03 3.38
C ARG A 223 10.50 -14.84 4.15
N ASN A 224 11.48 -14.16 3.54
CA ASN A 224 12.17 -13.02 4.17
C ASN A 224 11.67 -11.68 3.64
N SER A 225 10.36 -11.60 3.35
CA SER A 225 9.71 -10.37 2.87
C SER A 225 9.87 -9.23 3.89
N LEU A 226 10.08 -8.02 3.39
CA LEU A 226 10.01 -6.77 4.17
C LEU A 226 8.59 -6.17 4.21
N GLN A 227 7.62 -6.79 3.54
CA GLN A 227 6.23 -6.36 3.62
C GLN A 227 5.67 -6.69 5.01
N GLY A 228 5.14 -5.69 5.73
CA GLY A 228 4.58 -5.87 7.07
C GLY A 228 3.44 -6.90 7.11
N ASP A 229 2.66 -6.94 6.05
CA ASP A 229 1.50 -7.81 5.93
C ASP A 229 1.87 -9.31 5.77
N LYS A 230 3.16 -9.66 5.67
CA LYS A 230 3.61 -11.06 5.76
C LYS A 230 3.17 -11.72 7.07
N VAL A 231 2.93 -10.96 8.12
CA VAL A 231 2.43 -11.45 9.41
C VAL A 231 1.07 -12.16 9.28
N VAL A 232 0.39 -12.03 8.14
CA VAL A 232 -0.84 -12.78 7.82
C VAL A 232 -0.66 -14.29 8.03
N ALA A 233 0.51 -14.84 7.71
CA ALA A 233 0.81 -16.26 7.93
C ALA A 233 0.71 -16.65 9.41
N ASP A 234 1.22 -15.80 10.31
CA ASP A 234 1.18 -16.05 11.75
C ASP A 234 -0.22 -15.82 12.34
N ILE A 235 -0.94 -14.81 11.86
CA ILE A 235 -2.32 -14.54 12.27
C ILE A 235 -3.22 -15.72 11.88
N PHE A 236 -3.17 -16.14 10.63
CA PHE A 236 -4.04 -17.20 10.12
C PHE A 236 -3.63 -18.60 10.56
N ALA A 237 -2.41 -18.82 11.07
CA ALA A 237 -2.06 -20.04 11.77
C ALA A 237 -2.97 -20.27 13.00
N ASN A 238 -3.40 -19.20 13.68
CA ASN A 238 -4.38 -19.27 14.77
C ASN A 238 -5.83 -19.43 14.27
N LEU A 239 -6.08 -19.20 12.98
CA LEU A 239 -7.38 -19.33 12.34
C LEU A 239 -7.49 -20.61 11.49
N GLY A 240 -6.56 -21.57 11.69
CA GLY A 240 -6.60 -22.89 11.07
C GLY A 240 -5.99 -22.96 9.66
N VAL A 241 -5.11 -22.02 9.29
CA VAL A 241 -4.40 -22.06 8.00
C VAL A 241 -2.91 -22.27 8.22
N GLN A 242 -2.34 -23.32 7.64
CA GLN A 242 -0.91 -23.58 7.64
C GLN A 242 -0.23 -22.98 6.42
N THR A 243 0.97 -22.43 6.62
CA THR A 243 1.80 -21.84 5.56
C THR A 243 3.07 -22.64 5.37
N TYR A 244 3.29 -23.13 4.16
CA TYR A 244 4.51 -23.84 3.75
C TYR A 244 5.28 -22.99 2.76
N TYR A 245 6.51 -22.59 3.13
CA TYR A 245 7.39 -21.83 2.28
C TYR A 245 8.15 -22.74 1.33
N THR A 246 8.07 -22.45 0.03
CA THR A 246 8.78 -23.13 -1.04
C THR A 246 9.85 -22.24 -1.66
N THR A 247 10.60 -22.75 -2.64
CA THR A 247 11.57 -21.94 -3.42
C THR A 247 10.87 -20.85 -4.24
N ASP A 248 9.62 -21.09 -4.68
CA ASP A 248 8.92 -20.27 -5.65
C ASP A 248 7.82 -19.40 -5.03
N GLY A 249 7.53 -19.59 -3.75
CA GLY A 249 6.45 -18.86 -3.06
C GLY A 249 5.98 -19.55 -1.78
N VAL A 250 4.67 -19.56 -1.55
CA VAL A 250 4.06 -20.25 -0.41
C VAL A 250 2.91 -21.14 -0.84
N VAL A 251 2.70 -22.22 -0.10
CA VAL A 251 1.50 -23.06 -0.16
C VAL A 251 0.75 -22.85 1.14
N ILE A 252 -0.52 -22.50 1.05
CA ILE A 252 -1.42 -22.34 2.19
C ILE A 252 -2.47 -23.47 2.15
N SER A 253 -2.73 -24.09 3.31
CA SER A 253 -3.71 -25.17 3.41
C SER A 253 -4.47 -25.12 4.72
N SER A 254 -5.73 -25.60 4.69
CA SER A 254 -6.51 -25.73 5.92
C SER A 254 -5.91 -26.80 6.83
N SER A 255 -5.81 -26.51 8.13
CA SER A 255 -5.37 -27.47 9.14
C SER A 255 -6.56 -28.33 9.59
N PRO A 256 -6.42 -29.67 9.63
CA PRO A 256 -7.44 -30.51 10.20
C PRO A 256 -7.56 -30.38 11.72
N LEU A 257 -6.57 -29.82 12.37
CA LEU A 257 -6.56 -29.50 13.81
C LEU A 257 -6.99 -28.04 13.96
N HIS A 258 -8.27 -27.80 14.09
CA HIS A 258 -8.77 -26.52 14.57
C HIS A 258 -8.60 -26.42 16.10
N PRO A 259 -7.55 -25.77 16.61
CA PRO A 259 -7.72 -25.09 17.85
C PRO A 259 -8.47 -23.79 17.48
N THR A 260 -9.78 -23.78 17.58
CA THR A 260 -10.51 -22.52 17.52
C THR A 260 -10.24 -21.80 18.83
N PRO A 261 -9.36 -20.79 18.88
CA PRO A 261 -9.32 -19.92 20.02
C PRO A 261 -10.69 -19.24 20.08
N TYR A 262 -11.32 -19.22 21.23
CA TYR A 262 -12.54 -18.43 21.40
C TYR A 262 -12.28 -16.93 21.19
N THR A 263 -11.01 -16.52 21.22
CA THR A 263 -10.55 -15.15 21.20
C THR A 263 -9.21 -15.03 20.47
N LEU A 264 -9.11 -14.10 19.54
CA LEU A 264 -7.87 -13.70 18.87
C LEU A 264 -7.49 -12.28 19.32
N HIS A 265 -6.27 -12.10 19.80
CA HIS A 265 -5.70 -10.79 20.13
C HIS A 265 -4.67 -10.41 19.07
N HIS A 266 -4.80 -9.23 18.44
CA HIS A 266 -3.81 -8.76 17.46
C HIS A 266 -3.71 -7.23 17.45
N ASP A 267 -2.46 -6.74 17.29
CA ASP A 267 -2.15 -5.32 17.10
C ASP A 267 -1.95 -5.03 15.60
N PHE A 268 -2.83 -4.20 15.05
CA PHE A 268 -2.85 -3.86 13.62
C PHE A 268 -2.01 -2.62 13.27
N VAL A 269 -1.28 -2.00 14.20
CA VAL A 269 -0.41 -0.84 13.91
C VAL A 269 0.53 -1.12 12.73
N ALA A 270 1.15 -2.30 12.69
CA ALA A 270 2.11 -2.68 11.66
C ALA A 270 1.48 -3.21 10.37
N CYS A 271 0.23 -3.70 10.42
CA CYS A 271 -0.46 -4.38 9.32
C CYS A 271 -1.95 -3.97 9.19
N PRO A 272 -2.27 -2.66 9.16
CA PRO A 272 -3.67 -2.19 9.17
C PRO A 272 -4.47 -2.63 7.94
N ASP A 273 -3.80 -3.05 6.89
CA ASP A 273 -4.43 -3.52 5.66
C ASP A 273 -4.95 -4.95 5.76
N LEU A 274 -4.52 -5.72 6.77
CA LEU A 274 -5.02 -7.06 7.04
C LEU A 274 -6.34 -7.06 7.85
N TYR A 275 -6.68 -5.94 8.50
CA TYR A 275 -7.84 -5.87 9.41
C TYR A 275 -9.15 -6.38 8.78
N PRO A 276 -9.56 -5.99 7.56
CA PRO A 276 -10.82 -6.46 6.98
C PRO A 276 -10.90 -7.99 6.85
N ALA A 277 -9.86 -8.61 6.27
CA ALA A 277 -9.83 -10.06 6.08
C ALA A 277 -9.83 -10.81 7.41
N VAL A 278 -9.03 -10.36 8.40
CA VAL A 278 -8.95 -10.99 9.72
C VAL A 278 -10.27 -10.83 10.49
N ALA A 279 -10.85 -9.64 10.49
CA ALA A 279 -12.06 -9.34 11.24
C ALA A 279 -13.27 -10.14 10.71
N LEU A 280 -13.46 -10.16 9.38
CA LEU A 280 -14.54 -10.93 8.77
C LEU A 280 -14.33 -12.44 8.89
N THR A 281 -13.08 -12.93 8.81
CA THR A 281 -12.78 -14.34 9.10
C THR A 281 -13.16 -14.69 10.55
N CYS A 282 -12.76 -13.88 11.53
CA CYS A 282 -13.10 -14.11 12.94
C CYS A 282 -14.62 -14.12 13.14
N GLU A 283 -15.34 -13.16 12.55
CA GLU A 283 -16.80 -13.10 12.62
C GLU A 283 -17.45 -14.39 12.07
N ARG A 284 -17.03 -14.84 10.88
CA ARG A 284 -17.58 -16.05 10.24
C ARG A 284 -17.28 -17.33 11.00
N LEU A 285 -16.13 -17.40 11.69
CA LEU A 285 -15.73 -18.53 12.52
C LEU A 285 -16.28 -18.45 13.97
N GLY A 286 -16.97 -17.36 14.34
CA GLY A 286 -17.47 -17.16 15.70
C GLY A 286 -16.36 -16.89 16.72
N ILE A 287 -15.23 -16.33 16.30
CA ILE A 287 -14.06 -16.01 17.12
C ILE A 287 -14.15 -14.53 17.53
N GLN A 288 -13.99 -14.25 18.82
CA GLN A 288 -13.94 -12.87 19.30
C GLN A 288 -12.59 -12.24 18.96
N LEU A 289 -12.57 -11.20 18.12
CA LEU A 289 -11.37 -10.42 17.80
C LEU A 289 -11.19 -9.26 18.81
N HIS A 290 -10.06 -9.25 19.50
CA HIS A 290 -9.57 -8.10 20.27
C HIS A 290 -8.48 -7.39 19.48
N ALA A 291 -8.88 -6.39 18.70
CA ALA A 291 -8.00 -5.60 17.87
C ALA A 291 -7.49 -4.37 18.62
N THR A 292 -6.18 -4.12 18.56
CA THR A 292 -5.52 -2.87 18.97
C THR A 292 -4.79 -2.27 17.78
N GLY A 293 -4.30 -1.01 17.92
CA GLY A 293 -3.59 -0.34 16.82
C GLY A 293 -4.48 -0.03 15.62
N VAL A 294 -5.75 0.25 15.85
CA VAL A 294 -6.79 0.44 14.83
C VAL A 294 -7.07 1.92 14.50
N GLU A 295 -6.38 2.84 15.14
CA GLU A 295 -6.64 4.29 15.09
C GLU A 295 -6.48 4.86 13.67
N SER A 296 -5.69 4.21 12.82
CA SER A 296 -5.50 4.61 11.42
C SER A 296 -6.60 4.12 10.47
N LEU A 297 -7.42 3.14 10.88
CA LEU A 297 -8.41 2.49 10.01
C LEU A 297 -9.53 3.43 9.53
N PRO A 298 -10.06 4.37 10.35
CA PRO A 298 -11.05 5.34 9.90
C PRO A 298 -10.52 6.33 8.84
N LEU A 299 -9.19 6.48 8.74
CA LEU A 299 -8.51 7.42 7.83
C LEU A 299 -8.09 6.78 6.49
N LYS A 300 -8.47 5.51 6.28
CA LYS A 300 -8.18 4.78 5.04
C LYS A 300 -9.16 5.17 3.92
N GLU A 301 -9.24 4.35 2.88
CA GLU A 301 -10.16 4.52 1.74
C GLU A 301 -11.62 4.63 2.19
N SER A 302 -11.98 3.85 3.20
CA SER A 302 -13.22 3.94 3.99
C SER A 302 -12.89 4.07 5.47
N ASP A 303 -13.89 4.28 6.30
CA ASP A 303 -13.79 3.96 7.73
C ASP A 303 -13.94 2.44 7.87
N ARG A 304 -12.80 1.72 7.90
CA ARG A 304 -12.79 0.25 7.89
C ARG A 304 -13.38 -0.38 9.13
N LEU A 305 -13.35 0.30 10.28
CA LEU A 305 -13.99 -0.21 11.50
C LEU A 305 -15.51 -0.25 11.30
N ARG A 306 -16.06 0.86 10.83
CA ARG A 306 -17.47 0.97 10.53
C ARG A 306 -17.89 0.07 9.36
N ALA A 307 -17.10 0.04 8.30
CA ALA A 307 -17.37 -0.75 7.10
C ALA A 307 -17.43 -2.26 7.41
N VAL A 308 -16.55 -2.78 8.27
CA VAL A 308 -16.63 -4.17 8.76
C VAL A 308 -17.90 -4.39 9.57
N ALA A 309 -18.23 -3.51 10.51
CA ALA A 309 -19.39 -3.66 11.39
C ALA A 309 -20.73 -3.57 10.62
N GLU A 310 -20.77 -2.80 9.53
CA GLU A 310 -21.97 -2.60 8.70
C GLU A 310 -21.98 -3.48 7.43
N HIS A 311 -20.94 -4.30 7.18
CA HIS A 311 -20.74 -5.12 5.97
C HIS A 311 -20.83 -4.30 4.68
N ARG A 312 -20.18 -3.14 4.64
CA ARG A 312 -20.23 -2.20 3.51
C ARG A 312 -18.87 -2.13 2.81
N THR A 313 -18.89 -1.90 1.50
CA THR A 313 -17.65 -1.69 0.74
C THR A 313 -17.13 -0.26 0.89
N ASP A 314 -18.01 0.72 0.85
CA ASP A 314 -17.69 2.16 0.81
C ASP A 314 -16.57 2.48 -0.21
N ALA A 315 -16.59 1.79 -1.38
CA ALA A 315 -15.58 1.87 -2.43
C ALA A 315 -14.15 1.53 -1.95
N ASP A 316 -13.99 0.77 -0.87
CA ASP A 316 -12.71 0.24 -0.41
C ASP A 316 -12.50 -1.18 -0.95
N HIS A 317 -11.49 -1.33 -1.80
CA HIS A 317 -11.13 -2.60 -2.45
C HIS A 317 -10.86 -3.74 -1.47
N ARG A 318 -10.30 -3.45 -0.28
CA ARG A 318 -10.03 -4.48 0.74
C ARG A 318 -11.30 -4.95 1.41
N MET A 319 -12.24 -4.04 1.67
CA MET A 319 -13.58 -4.38 2.15
C MET A 319 -14.33 -5.23 1.12
N ALA A 320 -14.32 -4.82 -0.15
CA ALA A 320 -15.01 -5.55 -1.21
C ALA A 320 -14.49 -7.00 -1.34
N MET A 321 -13.16 -7.19 -1.35
CA MET A 321 -12.57 -8.54 -1.47
C MET A 321 -12.87 -9.42 -0.25
N ALA A 322 -12.72 -8.89 0.95
CA ALA A 322 -12.98 -9.64 2.18
C ALA A 322 -14.47 -9.99 2.32
N LEU A 323 -15.39 -9.06 2.05
CA LEU A 323 -16.82 -9.33 2.07
C LEU A 323 -17.23 -10.42 1.07
N LEU A 324 -16.69 -10.39 -0.16
CA LEU A 324 -16.95 -11.42 -1.17
C LEU A 324 -16.55 -12.82 -0.69
N ILE A 325 -15.35 -12.94 -0.09
CA ILE A 325 -14.86 -14.23 0.43
C ILE A 325 -15.68 -14.68 1.64
N ALA A 326 -16.06 -13.76 2.51
CA ALA A 326 -16.91 -14.05 3.65
C ALA A 326 -18.37 -14.40 3.26
N GLY A 327 -18.73 -14.30 1.96
CA GLY A 327 -20.06 -14.66 1.44
C GLY A 327 -21.12 -13.58 1.63
N TYR A 328 -20.71 -12.32 1.73
CA TYR A 328 -21.62 -11.17 1.76
C TYR A 328 -21.88 -10.63 0.35
N GLU A 329 -23.03 -10.01 0.16
CA GLU A 329 -23.30 -9.23 -1.05
C GLU A 329 -22.44 -7.95 -1.06
N VAL A 330 -21.93 -7.61 -2.24
CA VAL A 330 -21.06 -6.47 -2.46
C VAL A 330 -21.66 -5.54 -3.51
N ASP A 331 -21.84 -4.29 -3.14
CA ASP A 331 -22.47 -3.25 -3.95
C ASP A 331 -21.53 -2.66 -5.03
N ASP A 332 -20.22 -2.66 -4.77
CA ASP A 332 -19.20 -2.16 -5.69
C ASP A 332 -17.99 -3.10 -5.76
N THR A 333 -17.80 -3.75 -6.91
CA THR A 333 -16.62 -4.57 -7.21
C THR A 333 -15.59 -3.85 -8.07
N ALA A 334 -15.93 -2.69 -8.67
CA ALA A 334 -15.01 -1.96 -9.55
C ALA A 334 -13.79 -1.42 -8.77
N CYS A 335 -13.97 -1.10 -7.48
CA CYS A 335 -12.87 -0.64 -6.63
C CYS A 335 -11.77 -1.70 -6.41
N ILE A 336 -12.02 -2.99 -6.67
CA ILE A 336 -11.06 -4.08 -6.45
C ILE A 336 -9.80 -3.92 -7.33
N SER A 337 -9.93 -3.42 -8.56
CA SER A 337 -8.82 -3.20 -9.49
C SER A 337 -7.74 -2.25 -8.94
N LYS A 338 -8.07 -1.44 -7.95
CA LYS A 338 -7.14 -0.54 -7.26
C LYS A 338 -5.89 -1.25 -6.73
N SER A 339 -6.04 -2.50 -6.26
CA SER A 339 -4.90 -3.30 -5.77
C SER A 339 -4.82 -4.69 -6.39
N TYR A 340 -5.91 -5.24 -6.91
CA TYR A 340 -5.94 -6.62 -7.41
C TYR A 340 -6.89 -6.76 -8.62
N PRO A 341 -6.48 -6.35 -9.83
CA PRO A 341 -7.34 -6.38 -11.03
C PRO A 341 -7.93 -7.75 -11.36
N CYS A 342 -7.16 -8.83 -11.19
CA CYS A 342 -7.57 -10.19 -11.55
C CYS A 342 -8.28 -10.96 -10.40
N PHE A 343 -8.63 -10.30 -9.30
CA PHE A 343 -9.19 -10.99 -8.12
C PHE A 343 -10.49 -11.75 -8.44
N LEU A 344 -11.42 -11.13 -9.13
CA LEU A 344 -12.72 -11.76 -9.46
C LEU A 344 -12.56 -12.98 -10.36
N ASP A 345 -11.60 -12.94 -11.29
CA ASP A 345 -11.33 -14.07 -12.17
C ASP A 345 -10.74 -15.25 -11.39
N HIS A 346 -9.82 -14.95 -10.47
CA HIS A 346 -9.26 -15.98 -9.58
C HIS A 346 -10.33 -16.55 -8.64
N LEU A 347 -11.21 -15.72 -8.10
CA LEU A 347 -12.29 -16.17 -7.23
C LEU A 347 -13.28 -17.08 -7.99
N ARG A 348 -13.68 -16.73 -9.21
CA ARG A 348 -14.55 -17.58 -10.07
C ARG A 348 -13.94 -18.95 -10.31
N GLN A 349 -12.64 -19.03 -10.60
CA GLN A 349 -11.94 -20.30 -10.82
C GLN A 349 -12.02 -21.27 -9.63
N LEU A 350 -12.27 -20.77 -8.40
CA LEU A 350 -12.45 -21.62 -7.21
C LEU A 350 -13.88 -22.16 -7.08
N TYR A 351 -14.87 -21.42 -7.55
CA TYR A 351 -16.28 -21.85 -7.48
C TYR A 351 -16.72 -22.74 -8.65
N GLU A 352 -15.96 -22.75 -9.75
CA GLU A 352 -16.25 -23.59 -10.92
C GLU A 352 -15.67 -25.02 -10.81
N LYS A 353 -15.01 -25.37 -9.70
CA LYS A 353 -14.49 -26.71 -9.38
C LYS A 353 -15.35 -27.42 -8.35
#